data_92d43c82951bb60caa8150b1db733928
#
_entry.id   92d43c82951bb60caa8150b1db733928
#
_cell.length_a   1.000
_cell.length_b   1.000
_cell.length_c   1.000
_cell.angle_alpha   90.00
_cell.angle_beta   90.00
_cell.angle_gamma   90.00
#
_symmetry.space_group_name_H-M   'P 1'
#
loop_
_entity.id
_entity.type
_entity.pdbx_description
1 polymer ?
#
loop_
_entity_poly.entity_id
_entity_poly.type
_entity_poly.pdbx_seq_one_letter_code
_entity_poly.pdbx_strand_id
1 'polypeptide(L)'
;MSRKSKIDPVLKVQLVEQYLRGEIGISEAGRLAGLSGNGTDSFRKWVIIYQNEGPGGLLNQTHNKHYPLELKLSAVNDYLQGEGSLLEIMKRYGIRSKKALQDWIKQYNSHKEIRCRGSGGGSYMRKARNTTPEERHEIVRDCLAND
;
A
#
# COMPACT_ATOMS: atom_id res chain seq x y z
N MET A 1 18.30 9.51 4.11
CA MET A 1 17.94 9.42 5.54
C MET A 1 16.47 9.10 5.66
N SER A 2 16.12 8.01 6.30
CA SER A 2 14.71 7.70 6.56
C SER A 2 14.19 8.70 7.60
N ARG A 3 13.07 9.37 7.29
CA ARG A 3 12.41 10.27 8.24
C ARG A 3 11.96 9.43 9.44
N LYS A 4 12.52 9.73 10.61
CA LYS A 4 12.04 9.13 11.86
C LYS A 4 10.55 9.45 12.02
N SER A 5 9.77 8.45 12.35
CA SER A 5 8.35 8.65 12.71
C SER A 5 8.26 9.67 13.84
N LYS A 6 7.39 10.65 13.71
CA LYS A 6 7.12 11.64 14.79
C LYS A 6 6.53 10.99 16.03
N ILE A 7 5.99 9.79 15.91
CA ILE A 7 5.32 9.06 16.96
C ILE A 7 6.13 7.80 17.23
N ASP A 8 6.41 7.54 18.51
CA ASP A 8 7.13 6.35 18.94
C ASP A 8 6.39 5.08 18.48
N PRO A 9 7.09 4.16 17.79
CA PRO A 9 6.50 2.90 17.37
C PRO A 9 5.94 2.05 18.52
N VAL A 10 6.61 2.07 19.68
CA VAL A 10 6.16 1.35 20.89
C VAL A 10 4.82 1.91 21.38
N LEU A 11 4.68 3.24 21.37
CA LEU A 11 3.42 3.90 21.74
C LEU A 11 2.29 3.51 20.77
N LYS A 12 2.57 3.39 19.48
CA LYS A 12 1.56 2.93 18.50
C LYS A 12 1.04 1.54 18.85
N VAL A 13 1.93 0.61 19.18
CA VAL A 13 1.58 -0.75 19.56
C VAL A 13 0.73 -0.75 20.83
N GLN A 14 1.14 -0.03 21.86
CA GLN A 14 0.40 0.06 23.12
C GLN A 14 -1.01 0.60 22.94
N LEU A 15 -1.17 1.69 22.17
CA LEU A 15 -2.49 2.29 21.93
C LEU A 15 -3.39 1.36 21.11
N VAL A 16 -2.86 0.64 20.13
CA VAL A 16 -3.63 -0.33 19.36
C VAL A 16 -4.08 -1.50 20.26
N GLU A 17 -3.21 -1.99 21.13
CA GLU A 17 -3.56 -3.06 22.08
C GLU A 17 -4.63 -2.61 23.07
N GLN A 18 -4.53 -1.42 23.63
CA GLN A 18 -5.55 -0.86 24.54
C GLN A 18 -6.90 -0.70 23.82
N TYR A 19 -6.88 -0.25 22.57
CA TYR A 19 -8.09 -0.17 21.75
C TYR A 19 -8.71 -1.55 21.48
N LEU A 20 -7.89 -2.55 21.17
CA LEU A 20 -8.38 -3.91 20.89
C LEU A 20 -8.93 -4.61 22.15
N ARG A 21 -8.44 -4.22 23.34
CA ARG A 21 -8.99 -4.66 24.63
C ARG A 21 -10.27 -3.91 25.03
N GLY A 22 -10.63 -2.85 24.31
CA GLY A 22 -11.78 -2.02 24.60
C GLY A 22 -11.55 -1.01 25.74
N GLU A 23 -10.32 -0.76 26.14
CA GLU A 23 -9.95 0.16 27.23
C GLU A 23 -10.10 1.62 26.80
N ILE A 24 -9.82 1.93 25.53
CA ILE A 24 -9.90 3.28 24.97
C ILE A 24 -10.69 3.30 23.65
N GLY A 25 -11.34 4.41 23.36
CA GLY A 25 -12.02 4.64 22.09
C GLY A 25 -11.05 5.09 20.98
N ILE A 26 -11.46 4.96 19.74
CA ILE A 26 -10.65 5.32 18.57
C ILE A 26 -10.25 6.81 18.55
N SER A 27 -11.17 7.68 18.96
CA SER A 27 -10.91 9.14 19.04
C SER A 27 -9.91 9.48 20.14
N GLU A 28 -10.02 8.80 21.27
CA GLU A 28 -9.10 8.97 22.39
C GLU A 28 -7.69 8.44 22.04
N ALA A 29 -7.61 7.28 21.41
CA ALA A 29 -6.35 6.74 20.92
C ALA A 29 -5.66 7.70 19.94
N GLY A 30 -6.40 8.30 19.02
CA GLY A 30 -5.88 9.33 18.10
C GLY A 30 -5.34 10.56 18.83
N ARG A 31 -6.04 11.01 19.88
CA ARG A 31 -5.61 12.13 20.72
C ARG A 31 -4.35 11.81 21.52
N LEU A 32 -4.30 10.65 22.14
CA LEU A 32 -3.13 10.19 22.92
C LEU A 32 -1.88 9.99 22.04
N ALA A 33 -2.10 9.60 20.77
CA ALA A 33 -1.03 9.49 19.78
C ALA A 33 -0.53 10.86 19.28
N GLY A 34 -1.19 11.96 19.62
CA GLY A 34 -0.84 13.29 19.13
C GLY A 34 -1.16 13.48 17.64
N LEU A 35 -2.14 12.75 17.12
CA LEU A 35 -2.60 12.90 15.74
C LEU A 35 -3.48 14.14 15.62
N SER A 36 -3.13 15.05 14.72
CA SER A 36 -3.90 16.27 14.46
C SER A 36 -5.20 15.97 13.68
N GLY A 37 -6.24 16.73 13.94
CA GLY A 37 -7.54 16.58 13.29
C GLY A 37 -8.25 15.29 13.69
N ASN A 38 -8.98 14.71 12.77
CA ASN A 38 -9.62 13.42 12.97
C ASN A 38 -8.60 12.28 12.80
N GLY A 39 -7.62 12.17 13.68
CA GLY A 39 -6.56 11.15 13.66
C GLY A 39 -7.05 9.69 13.61
N THR A 40 -8.37 9.51 13.59
CA THR A 40 -9.03 8.21 13.52
C THR A 40 -8.66 7.40 12.28
N ASP A 41 -8.48 8.04 11.12
CA ASP A 41 -8.09 7.32 9.89
C ASP A 41 -6.68 6.75 9.96
N SER A 42 -5.75 7.53 10.50
CA SER A 42 -4.38 7.05 10.71
C SER A 42 -4.33 5.94 11.74
N PHE A 43 -5.11 6.07 12.81
CA PHE A 43 -5.20 5.05 13.84
C PHE A 43 -5.84 3.75 13.32
N ARG A 44 -6.90 3.83 12.52
CA ARG A 44 -7.50 2.66 11.85
C ARG A 44 -6.50 1.90 10.99
N LYS A 45 -5.63 2.62 10.27
CA LYS A 45 -4.56 1.99 9.50
C LYS A 45 -3.59 1.21 10.40
N TRP A 46 -3.23 1.76 11.57
CA TRP A 46 -2.38 1.04 12.52
C TRP A 46 -3.05 -0.22 13.04
N VAL A 47 -4.34 -0.16 13.33
CA VAL A 47 -5.11 -1.34 13.76
C VAL A 47 -5.10 -2.42 12.68
N ILE A 48 -5.31 -2.05 11.42
CA ILE A 48 -5.26 -2.99 10.29
C ILE A 48 -3.88 -3.63 10.15
N ILE A 49 -2.82 -2.83 10.22
CA ILE A 49 -1.45 -3.33 10.14
C ILE A 49 -1.16 -4.28 11.30
N TYR A 50 -1.57 -3.93 12.49
CA TYR A 50 -1.40 -4.77 13.68
C TYR A 50 -2.13 -6.12 13.56
N GLN A 51 -3.36 -6.09 13.07
CA GLN A 51 -4.16 -7.30 12.87
C GLN A 51 -3.59 -8.22 11.79
N ASN A 52 -2.98 -7.65 10.75
CA ASN A 52 -2.41 -8.41 9.65
C ASN A 52 -0.99 -8.91 9.90
N GLU A 53 -0.16 -8.10 10.55
CA GLU A 53 1.28 -8.33 10.67
C GLU A 53 1.77 -8.42 12.11
N GLY A 54 0.89 -8.17 13.07
CA GLY A 54 1.25 -8.12 14.49
C GLY A 54 2.01 -6.85 14.90
N PRO A 55 2.57 -6.82 16.13
CA PRO A 55 3.29 -5.64 16.62
C PRO A 55 4.46 -5.22 15.75
N GLY A 56 5.15 -6.19 15.13
CA GLY A 56 6.27 -5.93 14.23
C GLY A 56 5.92 -5.07 13.02
N GLY A 57 4.66 -5.11 12.56
CA GLY A 57 4.17 -4.28 11.46
C GLY A 57 4.14 -2.79 11.76
N LEU A 58 4.00 -2.41 13.01
CA LEU A 58 4.00 -1.02 13.48
C LEU A 58 5.37 -0.49 13.87
N LEU A 59 6.33 -1.38 14.09
CA LEU A 59 7.70 -1.00 14.37
C LEU A 59 8.36 -0.41 13.13
N ASN A 60 9.47 0.31 13.30
CA ASN A 60 10.17 0.96 12.20
C ASN A 60 10.54 -0.03 11.10
N GLN A 61 10.00 0.22 9.91
CA GLN A 61 10.33 -0.56 8.73
C GLN A 61 11.37 0.15 7.87
N THR A 62 12.39 -0.59 7.51
CA THR A 62 13.47 -0.10 6.65
C THR A 62 13.10 -0.08 5.18
N HIS A 63 12.13 -0.90 4.78
CA HIS A 63 11.73 -1.07 3.39
C HIS A 63 10.22 -1.02 3.19
N ASN A 64 9.79 -0.52 2.04
CA ASN A 64 8.41 -0.55 1.63
C ASN A 64 7.98 -1.99 1.31
N LYS A 65 6.77 -2.38 1.71
CA LYS A 65 6.23 -3.68 1.39
C LYS A 65 6.01 -3.81 -0.12
N HIS A 66 6.49 -4.90 -0.69
CA HIS A 66 6.25 -5.25 -2.08
C HIS A 66 4.95 -6.05 -2.22
N TYR A 67 4.18 -5.73 -3.25
CA TYR A 67 2.93 -6.43 -3.56
C TYR A 67 3.02 -7.03 -4.97
N PRO A 68 2.73 -8.34 -5.12
CA PRO A 68 2.69 -8.96 -6.45
C PRO A 68 1.54 -8.39 -7.29
N LEU A 69 1.69 -8.47 -8.61
CA LEU A 69 0.69 -7.96 -9.55
C LEU A 69 -0.69 -8.61 -9.37
N GLU A 70 -0.73 -9.91 -9.15
CA GLU A 70 -1.96 -10.67 -8.92
C GLU A 70 -2.75 -10.14 -7.72
N LEU A 71 -2.06 -9.84 -6.62
CA LEU A 71 -2.68 -9.26 -5.43
C LEU A 71 -3.27 -7.88 -5.73
N LYS A 72 -2.54 -7.04 -6.45
CA LYS A 72 -3.00 -5.69 -6.84
C LYS A 72 -4.26 -5.76 -7.69
N LEU A 73 -4.28 -6.64 -8.70
CA LEU A 73 -5.42 -6.85 -9.57
C LEU A 73 -6.63 -7.40 -8.82
N SER A 74 -6.43 -8.37 -7.95
CA SER A 74 -7.49 -8.93 -7.11
C SER A 74 -8.10 -7.89 -6.18
N ALA A 75 -7.28 -7.09 -5.52
CA ALA A 75 -7.72 -6.02 -4.63
C ALA A 75 -8.52 -4.93 -5.37
N VAL A 76 -8.05 -4.51 -6.55
CA VAL A 76 -8.75 -3.54 -7.39
C VAL A 76 -10.08 -4.10 -7.88
N ASN A 77 -10.10 -5.34 -8.33
CA ASN A 77 -11.30 -6.01 -8.83
C ASN A 77 -12.37 -6.14 -7.73
N ASP A 78 -11.99 -6.59 -6.54
CA ASP A 78 -12.91 -6.68 -5.41
C ASP A 78 -13.49 -5.32 -5.04
N TYR A 79 -12.69 -4.28 -5.06
CA TYR A 79 -13.18 -2.92 -4.80
C TYR A 79 -14.17 -2.45 -5.86
N LEU A 80 -13.89 -2.68 -7.15
CA LEU A 80 -14.77 -2.27 -8.25
C LEU A 80 -16.08 -3.07 -8.29
N GLN A 81 -16.07 -4.31 -7.81
CA GLN A 81 -17.27 -5.14 -7.68
C GLN A 81 -18.12 -4.79 -6.44
N GLY A 82 -17.63 -3.90 -5.59
CA GLY A 82 -18.34 -3.50 -4.37
C GLY A 82 -18.25 -4.51 -3.23
N GLU A 83 -17.25 -5.39 -3.26
CA GLU A 83 -17.02 -6.44 -2.23
C GLU A 83 -16.58 -5.90 -0.87
N GLY A 84 -16.33 -4.61 -0.77
CA GLY A 84 -15.98 -3.95 0.48
C GLY A 84 -15.45 -2.54 0.31
N SER A 85 -15.33 -1.85 1.43
CA SER A 85 -14.69 -0.54 1.49
C SER A 85 -13.18 -0.64 1.28
N LEU A 86 -12.53 0.49 1.02
CA LEU A 86 -11.05 0.53 0.90
C LEU A 86 -10.36 -0.08 2.12
N LEU A 87 -10.88 0.17 3.33
CA LEU A 87 -10.31 -0.38 4.56
C LEU A 87 -10.48 -1.90 4.67
N GLU A 88 -11.62 -2.42 4.26
CA GLU A 88 -11.88 -3.87 4.24
C GLU A 88 -10.99 -4.59 3.23
N ILE A 89 -10.84 -4.02 2.03
CA ILE A 89 -9.91 -4.54 1.02
C ILE A 89 -8.46 -4.50 1.53
N MET A 90 -8.04 -3.41 2.15
CA MET A 90 -6.73 -3.31 2.77
C MET A 90 -6.51 -4.40 3.82
N LYS A 91 -7.49 -4.66 4.66
CA LYS A 91 -7.43 -5.71 5.69
C LYS A 91 -7.36 -7.10 5.06
N ARG A 92 -8.18 -7.37 4.04
CA ARG A 92 -8.24 -8.68 3.34
C ARG A 92 -6.92 -9.03 2.67
N TYR A 93 -6.30 -8.07 2.00
CA TYR A 93 -5.06 -8.28 1.21
C TYR A 93 -3.77 -7.86 1.92
N GLY A 94 -3.85 -7.41 3.15
CA GLY A 94 -2.68 -6.96 3.91
C GLY A 94 -2.00 -5.73 3.31
N ILE A 95 -2.77 -4.82 2.73
CA ILE A 95 -2.26 -3.59 2.11
C ILE A 95 -2.06 -2.53 3.19
N ARG A 96 -0.86 -1.97 3.28
CA ARG A 96 -0.51 -0.98 4.31
C ARG A 96 -0.93 0.44 3.97
N SER A 97 -0.99 0.79 2.69
CA SER A 97 -1.21 2.15 2.24
C SER A 97 -2.53 2.26 1.48
N LYS A 98 -3.45 3.03 2.04
CA LYS A 98 -4.71 3.41 1.37
C LYS A 98 -4.44 4.11 0.04
N LYS A 99 -3.43 5.00 0.01
CA LYS A 99 -3.03 5.71 -1.21
C LYS A 99 -2.54 4.75 -2.29
N ALA A 100 -1.76 3.74 -1.94
CA ALA A 100 -1.30 2.75 -2.90
C ALA A 100 -2.49 2.03 -3.58
N LEU A 101 -3.48 1.60 -2.81
CA LEU A 101 -4.67 0.98 -3.35
C LEU A 101 -5.47 1.95 -4.25
N GLN A 102 -5.62 3.20 -3.84
CA GLN A 102 -6.28 4.23 -4.65
C GLN A 102 -5.53 4.49 -5.97
N ASP A 103 -4.20 4.52 -5.95
CA ASP A 103 -3.39 4.70 -7.14
C ASP A 103 -3.52 3.50 -8.10
N TRP A 104 -3.60 2.27 -7.59
CA TRP A 104 -3.86 1.09 -8.41
C TRP A 104 -5.24 1.13 -9.07
N ILE A 105 -6.27 1.55 -8.33
CA ILE A 105 -7.62 1.74 -8.87
C ILE A 105 -7.63 2.78 -9.98
N LYS A 106 -6.95 3.92 -9.77
CA LYS A 106 -6.83 4.97 -10.81
C LYS A 106 -6.10 4.47 -12.06
N GLN A 107 -5.01 3.71 -11.88
CA GLN A 107 -4.27 3.12 -12.99
C GLN A 107 -5.13 2.14 -13.78
N TYR A 108 -5.87 1.29 -13.09
CA TYR A 108 -6.81 0.36 -13.71
C TYR A 108 -7.90 1.07 -14.51
N ASN A 109 -8.55 2.08 -13.92
CA ASN A 109 -9.61 2.85 -14.58
C ASN A 109 -9.12 3.67 -15.77
N SER A 110 -7.86 4.10 -15.76
CA SER A 110 -7.25 4.84 -16.87
C SER A 110 -6.61 3.93 -17.92
N HIS A 111 -6.88 2.64 -17.89
CA HIS A 111 -6.29 1.63 -18.79
C HIS A 111 -4.75 1.63 -18.83
N LYS A 112 -4.12 2.14 -17.77
CA LYS A 112 -2.68 2.06 -17.59
C LYS A 112 -2.32 0.74 -16.94
N GLU A 113 -1.27 0.12 -17.42
CA GLU A 113 -0.75 -1.09 -16.78
C GLU A 113 -0.38 -0.85 -15.32
N ILE A 114 -0.89 -1.67 -14.43
CA ILE A 114 -0.44 -1.70 -13.04
C ILE A 114 0.94 -2.36 -13.03
N ARG A 115 1.97 -1.52 -12.94
CA ARG A 115 3.34 -2.01 -12.93
C ARG A 115 3.73 -2.50 -11.54
N CYS A 116 4.28 -3.69 -11.47
CA CYS A 116 5.14 -4.03 -10.34
C CYS A 116 6.38 -3.15 -10.45
N ARG A 117 6.63 -2.31 -9.47
CA ARG A 117 7.97 -1.75 -9.33
C ARG A 117 8.90 -2.94 -9.10
N GLY A 118 9.58 -3.37 -10.15
CA GLY A 118 10.75 -4.19 -9.95
C GLY A 118 11.66 -3.47 -8.95
N SER A 119 12.38 -4.19 -8.13
CA SER A 119 13.47 -3.63 -7.34
C SER A 119 14.50 -3.09 -8.35
N GLY A 120 14.19 -1.91 -8.88
CA GLY A 120 15.04 -1.24 -9.82
C GLY A 120 16.29 -0.80 -9.10
N GLY A 121 17.29 -1.60 -9.19
CA GLY A 121 18.64 -1.10 -9.08
C GLY A 121 18.75 0.09 -10.02
N GLY A 122 19.31 1.18 -9.54
CA GLY A 122 19.35 2.48 -10.12
C GLY A 122 19.32 2.49 -11.63
N SER A 123 18.19 2.87 -12.16
CA SER A 123 18.08 3.13 -13.56
C SER A 123 18.93 4.34 -13.88
N TYR A 124 20.12 4.10 -14.38
CA TYR A 124 20.71 5.06 -15.27
C TYR A 124 19.69 5.27 -16.38
N MET A 125 18.95 6.35 -16.31
CA MET A 125 18.17 6.82 -17.42
C MET A 125 19.15 7.22 -18.55
N ARG A 126 19.61 6.24 -19.29
CA ARG A 126 19.93 6.51 -20.69
C ARG A 126 18.63 7.07 -21.25
N LYS A 127 18.69 8.30 -21.81
CA LYS A 127 17.59 8.89 -22.55
C LYS A 127 16.95 7.77 -23.36
N ALA A 128 15.81 7.30 -22.90
CA ALA A 128 15.12 6.22 -23.58
C ALA A 128 14.85 6.70 -24.99
N ARG A 129 15.43 6.00 -25.95
CA ARG A 129 15.08 6.14 -27.36
C ARG A 129 13.56 6.09 -27.42
N ASN A 130 12.94 7.15 -27.92
CA ASN A 130 11.51 7.15 -28.12
C ASN A 130 11.17 6.07 -29.13
N THR A 131 10.79 4.90 -28.64
CA THR A 131 10.26 3.83 -29.47
C THR A 131 8.92 4.23 -30.01
N THR A 132 8.75 4.15 -31.32
CA THR A 132 7.45 4.36 -31.96
C THR A 132 6.46 3.28 -31.53
N PRO A 133 5.13 3.52 -31.57
CA PRO A 133 4.14 2.50 -31.26
C PRO A 133 4.31 1.20 -32.05
N GLU A 134 4.78 1.30 -33.29
CA GLU A 134 5.03 0.16 -34.20
C GLU A 134 6.19 -0.70 -33.71
N GLU A 135 7.29 -0.09 -33.29
CA GLU A 135 8.44 -0.79 -32.70
C GLU A 135 8.06 -1.53 -31.39
N ARG A 136 7.14 -0.95 -30.60
CA ARG A 136 6.63 -1.61 -29.41
C ARG A 136 5.84 -2.87 -29.74
N HIS A 137 5.06 -2.86 -30.82
CA HIS A 137 4.30 -4.02 -31.27
C HIS A 137 5.22 -5.14 -31.79
N GLU A 138 6.31 -4.79 -32.47
CA GLU A 138 7.32 -5.76 -32.91
C GLU A 138 8.02 -6.43 -31.71
N ILE A 139 8.46 -5.65 -30.73
CA ILE A 139 9.11 -6.18 -29.52
C ILE A 139 8.18 -7.14 -28.78
N VAL A 140 6.90 -6.82 -28.67
CA VAL A 140 5.92 -7.69 -28.01
C VAL A 140 5.69 -8.97 -28.81
N ARG A 141 5.63 -8.90 -30.14
CA ARG A 141 5.54 -10.10 -30.98
C ARG A 141 6.75 -11.01 -30.84
N ASP A 142 7.96 -10.46 -30.86
CA ASP A 142 9.19 -11.23 -30.71
C ASP A 142 9.27 -11.90 -29.32
N CYS A 143 8.82 -11.23 -28.26
CA CYS A 143 8.73 -11.82 -26.93
C CYS A 143 7.71 -12.97 -26.86
N LEU A 144 6.59 -12.87 -27.58
CA LEU A 144 5.56 -13.92 -27.61
C LEU A 144 5.91 -15.09 -28.54
N ALA A 145 6.74 -14.86 -29.56
CA ALA A 145 7.17 -15.89 -30.51
C ALA A 145 8.33 -16.78 -29.98
N ASN A 146 9.03 -16.33 -28.93
CA ASN A 146 10.18 -17.04 -28.36
C ASN A 146 9.87 -17.80 -27.05
N ASP A 147 8.63 -18.05 -26.75
CA ASP A 147 8.21 -18.94 -25.65
C ASP A 147 8.13 -20.41 -26.11
#